data_88bd67b3a8e293e03c8cea108e509317
#
_entry.id   88bd67b3a8e293e03c8cea108e509317
#
_cell.length_a   1.000
_cell.length_b   1.000
_cell.length_c   1.000
_cell.angle_alpha   90.00
_cell.angle_beta   90.00
_cell.angle_gamma   90.00
#
_symmetry.space_group_name_H-M   'P 1'
#
loop_
_entity.id
_entity.type
_entity.pdbx_description
1 polymer ?
#
loop_
_entity_poly.entity_id
_entity_poly.type
_entity_poly.pdbx_seq_one_letter_code
_entity_poly.pdbx_strand_id
1 'polypeptide(L)'
;MEPRPRHSATRHRRRRQPQRSTLSVGRKLAAASLSTTILVGVGIGWYVQSDLTSGLYRSDALSALGEDAESSLDGDTNILLIGLDSRKAMDGSDLPAEFVTDKLHAGDSDVGGYNTNTLILLHVPGDGGKASAVAIPRDDYVAVPGYGMAKIKEAYGMAKADADAKLVADGVTDPAAREQQAREVGRRSTLTTVQNLLKVPIDHFAEVNLMGFYDVVSAIGPVQVCLNNPVQDDFSGANFPAGVQTLDASQALSFVRQRHGLDNGDLDRTHRQQAFISAVIANLKGSGVIGNIPKMTALADVVKKDVVIDSAMDPVRFASQASALAGGNIDFYTLPIEGYETVDGQDVNMVDPARLRSEVSRIFAGGDSASAPAMDTAVSTGNEVVDIRNGTATDGLGAALAAATKASGVEVGEVSTAVATAKSVVSYGVGAKAVAEALAEQLGVAAVPNEQAAAESVSVLIGEDNAQTVFSAAPAQSDSSVSAGTVPDTGAQGSPIRADANGGIPCVD
;
A
#
# COMPACT_ATOMS: atom_id res chain seq x y z
N MET A 1 75.52 0.46 -98.00
CA MET A 1 74.43 1.08 -97.31
C MET A 1 73.82 0.05 -96.35
N GLU A 2 74.26 0.05 -95.07
CA GLU A 2 73.83 -0.91 -94.10
C GLU A 2 72.78 -0.28 -93.20
N PRO A 3 71.69 -0.99 -92.81
CA PRO A 3 70.73 -0.48 -91.82
C PRO A 3 71.14 -0.88 -90.39
N ARG A 4 71.17 0.09 -89.52
CA ARG A 4 71.42 -0.06 -88.09
C ARG A 4 70.31 -0.82 -87.38
N PRO A 5 70.61 -1.69 -86.37
CA PRO A 5 69.56 -2.41 -85.58
C PRO A 5 68.90 -1.52 -84.53
N ARG A 6 67.58 -1.64 -84.37
CA ARG A 6 66.77 -1.00 -83.30
C ARG A 6 66.88 -1.83 -82.04
N HIS A 7 67.38 -1.26 -80.95
CA HIS A 7 67.29 -1.82 -79.61
C HIS A 7 65.89 -1.67 -79.09
N SER A 8 65.23 -2.80 -78.82
CA SER A 8 63.94 -2.83 -78.08
C SER A 8 64.21 -2.86 -76.54
N ALA A 9 63.81 -1.83 -75.84
CA ALA A 9 63.90 -1.75 -74.38
C ALA A 9 62.72 -2.48 -73.74
N THR A 10 62.99 -3.63 -73.13
CA THR A 10 62.04 -4.40 -72.33
C THR A 10 61.82 -3.69 -71.01
N ARG A 11 60.59 -3.03 -70.83
CA ARG A 11 60.16 -2.46 -69.54
C ARG A 11 59.72 -3.58 -68.59
N HIS A 12 60.57 -3.93 -67.61
CA HIS A 12 60.15 -4.74 -66.45
C HIS A 12 59.12 -4.00 -65.60
N ARG A 13 57.84 -4.42 -65.68
CA ARG A 13 56.77 -3.98 -64.81
C ARG A 13 56.97 -4.62 -63.43
N ARG A 14 57.59 -3.91 -62.50
CA ARG A 14 57.64 -4.33 -61.10
C ARG A 14 56.18 -4.39 -60.54
N ARG A 15 55.69 -5.59 -60.28
CA ARG A 15 54.50 -5.83 -59.54
C ARG A 15 54.72 -5.28 -58.12
N ARG A 16 54.06 -4.15 -57.77
CA ARG A 16 53.98 -3.68 -56.40
C ARG A 16 53.10 -4.67 -55.63
N GLN A 17 53.62 -5.42 -54.65
CA GLN A 17 52.91 -6.18 -53.71
C GLN A 17 52.14 -5.16 -52.84
N PRO A 18 50.80 -5.37 -52.53
CA PRO A 18 50.07 -4.50 -51.64
C PRO A 18 50.65 -4.64 -50.23
N GLN A 19 51.27 -3.60 -49.73
CA GLN A 19 51.59 -3.49 -48.30
C GLN A 19 50.27 -3.58 -47.51
N ARG A 20 49.98 -4.72 -46.85
CA ARG A 20 48.93 -4.84 -45.88
C ARG A 20 49.30 -3.90 -44.75
N SER A 21 48.60 -2.76 -44.62
CA SER A 21 48.81 -1.80 -43.55
C SER A 21 48.49 -2.45 -42.25
N THR A 22 49.39 -2.48 -41.30
CA THR A 22 49.19 -2.98 -39.93
C THR A 22 48.02 -2.28 -39.24
N LEU A 23 47.70 -1.05 -39.67
CA LEU A 23 46.49 -0.30 -39.25
C LEU A 23 45.17 -1.00 -39.61
N SER A 24 45.09 -1.72 -40.75
CA SER A 24 43.84 -2.41 -41.14
C SER A 24 43.59 -3.68 -40.35
N VAL A 25 44.64 -4.34 -39.86
CA VAL A 25 44.55 -5.53 -38.99
C VAL A 25 44.17 -5.11 -37.57
N GLY A 26 44.77 -4.03 -37.04
CA GLY A 26 44.42 -3.49 -35.72
C GLY A 26 42.96 -3.03 -35.64
N ARG A 27 42.43 -2.35 -36.68
CA ARG A 27 41.02 -1.95 -36.74
C ARG A 27 40.04 -3.15 -36.80
N LYS A 28 40.43 -4.22 -37.52
CA LYS A 28 39.61 -5.45 -37.56
C LYS A 28 39.63 -6.21 -36.24
N LEU A 29 40.76 -6.26 -35.55
CA LEU A 29 40.86 -6.85 -34.20
C LEU A 29 40.10 -6.03 -33.17
N ALA A 30 40.19 -4.70 -33.21
CA ALA A 30 39.41 -3.82 -32.33
C ALA A 30 37.88 -3.93 -32.57
N ALA A 31 37.46 -4.01 -33.83
CA ALA A 31 36.06 -4.24 -34.17
C ALA A 31 35.56 -5.63 -33.74
N ALA A 32 36.38 -6.67 -33.87
CA ALA A 32 36.06 -8.02 -33.43
C ALA A 32 35.94 -8.10 -31.88
N SER A 33 36.88 -7.49 -31.15
CA SER A 33 36.82 -7.45 -29.68
C SER A 33 35.62 -6.66 -29.19
N LEU A 34 35.28 -5.53 -29.79
CA LEU A 34 34.07 -4.75 -29.43
C LEU A 34 32.80 -5.55 -29.70
N SER A 35 32.69 -6.24 -30.84
CA SER A 35 31.54 -7.09 -31.17
C SER A 35 31.41 -8.26 -30.20
N THR A 36 32.55 -8.87 -29.81
CA THR A 36 32.53 -9.97 -28.82
C THR A 36 32.09 -9.45 -27.45
N THR A 37 32.56 -8.28 -27.01
CA THR A 37 32.14 -7.66 -25.75
C THR A 37 30.64 -7.33 -25.74
N ILE A 38 30.12 -6.81 -26.86
CA ILE A 38 28.67 -6.54 -27.00
C ILE A 38 27.87 -7.86 -26.98
N LEU A 39 28.29 -8.89 -27.69
CA LEU A 39 27.62 -10.19 -27.71
C LEU A 39 27.65 -10.87 -26.35
N VAL A 40 28.76 -10.79 -25.63
CA VAL A 40 28.85 -11.30 -24.24
C VAL A 40 27.97 -10.49 -23.32
N GLY A 41 27.97 -9.16 -23.43
CA GLY A 41 27.10 -8.28 -22.64
C GLY A 41 25.61 -8.54 -22.90
N VAL A 42 25.21 -8.67 -24.17
CA VAL A 42 23.83 -9.04 -24.55
C VAL A 42 23.47 -10.45 -24.10
N GLY A 43 24.41 -11.41 -24.25
CA GLY A 43 24.22 -12.78 -23.81
C GLY A 43 24.05 -12.91 -22.30
N ILE A 44 24.84 -12.19 -21.50
CA ILE A 44 24.71 -12.11 -20.05
C ILE A 44 23.39 -11.41 -19.69
N GLY A 45 23.07 -10.28 -20.32
CA GLY A 45 21.83 -9.57 -20.11
C GLY A 45 20.62 -10.44 -20.42
N TRP A 46 20.62 -11.17 -21.52
CA TRP A 46 19.56 -12.10 -21.88
C TRP A 46 19.48 -13.30 -20.92
N TYR A 47 20.62 -13.85 -20.50
CA TYR A 47 20.67 -14.95 -19.52
C TYR A 47 20.11 -14.49 -18.18
N VAL A 48 20.54 -13.33 -17.67
CA VAL A 48 20.02 -12.75 -16.41
C VAL A 48 18.52 -12.46 -16.52
N GLN A 49 18.07 -11.87 -17.63
CA GLN A 49 16.64 -11.62 -17.85
C GLN A 49 15.85 -12.93 -17.95
N SER A 50 16.35 -13.92 -18.70
CA SER A 50 15.72 -15.24 -18.83
C SER A 50 15.67 -15.98 -17.51
N ASP A 51 16.73 -15.91 -16.71
CA ASP A 51 16.78 -16.53 -15.39
C ASP A 51 15.84 -15.84 -14.41
N LEU A 52 15.81 -14.50 -14.38
CA LEU A 52 14.90 -13.73 -13.52
C LEU A 52 13.41 -13.96 -13.84
N THR A 53 13.07 -14.28 -15.09
CA THR A 53 11.68 -14.50 -15.52
C THR A 53 11.25 -15.96 -15.49
N SER A 54 12.18 -16.89 -15.44
CA SER A 54 11.91 -18.33 -15.36
C SER A 54 11.66 -18.78 -13.92
N GLY A 55 10.68 -19.67 -13.74
CA GLY A 55 10.40 -20.30 -12.44
C GLY A 55 9.51 -19.49 -11.49
N LEU A 56 8.99 -18.34 -11.92
CA LEU A 56 8.00 -17.57 -11.15
C LEU A 56 6.65 -18.30 -11.15
N TYR A 57 5.96 -18.31 -10.02
CA TYR A 57 4.56 -18.70 -9.98
C TYR A 57 3.72 -17.60 -10.62
N ARG A 58 3.06 -17.94 -11.73
CA ARG A 58 2.19 -17.04 -12.48
C ARG A 58 0.74 -17.44 -12.35
N SER A 59 -0.15 -16.47 -12.31
CA SER A 59 -1.57 -16.65 -12.17
C SER A 59 -2.31 -15.93 -13.28
N ASP A 60 -3.30 -16.59 -13.85
CA ASP A 60 -4.21 -16.02 -14.86
C ASP A 60 -5.51 -15.46 -14.24
N ALA A 61 -5.56 -15.36 -12.90
CA ALA A 61 -6.77 -14.89 -12.20
C ALA A 61 -7.24 -13.52 -12.65
N LEU A 62 -6.30 -12.60 -12.94
CA LEU A 62 -6.62 -11.24 -13.41
C LEU A 62 -7.11 -11.26 -14.87
N SER A 63 -6.40 -11.92 -15.77
CA SER A 63 -6.80 -12.01 -17.19
C SER A 63 -8.14 -12.72 -17.38
N ALA A 64 -8.51 -13.62 -16.47
CA ALA A 64 -9.79 -14.30 -16.48
C ALA A 64 -11.00 -13.42 -16.05
N LEU A 65 -10.78 -12.17 -15.62
CA LEU A 65 -11.85 -11.20 -15.34
C LEU A 65 -12.49 -10.65 -16.63
N GLY A 66 -11.89 -10.88 -17.78
CA GLY A 66 -12.38 -10.51 -19.11
C GLY A 66 -11.62 -9.34 -19.74
N GLU A 67 -11.75 -9.23 -21.08
CA GLU A 67 -11.14 -8.13 -21.86
C GLU A 67 -11.78 -6.76 -21.56
N ASP A 68 -12.94 -6.73 -20.89
CA ASP A 68 -13.63 -5.51 -20.45
C ASP A 68 -13.08 -4.96 -19.12
N ALA A 69 -12.07 -5.60 -18.51
CA ALA A 69 -11.39 -5.03 -17.34
C ALA A 69 -10.67 -3.76 -17.79
N GLU A 70 -11.17 -2.61 -17.32
CA GLU A 70 -10.53 -1.32 -17.57
C GLU A 70 -9.08 -1.38 -17.12
N SER A 71 -8.15 -0.99 -17.98
CA SER A 71 -6.74 -0.77 -17.59
C SER A 71 -6.54 0.70 -17.21
N SER A 72 -5.52 0.95 -16.39
CA SER A 72 -5.17 2.31 -15.99
C SER A 72 -4.83 3.17 -17.21
N LEU A 73 -5.26 4.43 -17.16
CA LEU A 73 -5.00 5.41 -18.20
C LEU A 73 -3.65 6.12 -17.96
N ASP A 74 -3.16 6.81 -18.98
CA ASP A 74 -2.03 7.73 -18.93
C ASP A 74 -0.69 7.11 -18.46
N GLY A 75 -0.56 5.78 -18.52
CA GLY A 75 0.65 5.06 -18.11
C GLY A 75 0.75 4.77 -16.62
N ASP A 76 -0.25 5.13 -15.84
CA ASP A 76 -0.38 4.73 -14.45
C ASP A 76 -0.41 3.21 -14.31
N THR A 77 -0.05 2.71 -13.14
CA THR A 77 -0.09 1.28 -12.86
C THR A 77 -0.63 1.04 -11.45
N ASN A 78 -1.70 0.26 -11.37
CA ASN A 78 -2.30 -0.16 -10.11
C ASN A 78 -1.99 -1.63 -9.81
N ILE A 79 -1.37 -1.88 -8.68
CA ILE A 79 -0.91 -3.21 -8.27
C ILE A 79 -1.57 -3.59 -6.96
N LEU A 80 -2.35 -4.68 -6.92
CA LEU A 80 -2.89 -5.20 -5.68
C LEU A 80 -1.89 -6.15 -5.01
N LEU A 81 -1.41 -5.78 -3.84
CA LEU A 81 -0.59 -6.63 -2.99
C LEU A 81 -1.50 -7.43 -2.04
N ILE A 82 -1.39 -8.75 -2.07
CA ILE A 82 -2.21 -9.68 -1.31
C ILE A 82 -1.34 -10.44 -0.33
N GLY A 83 -1.56 -10.23 0.97
CA GLY A 83 -0.96 -11.03 2.03
C GLY A 83 -1.92 -12.13 2.47
N LEU A 84 -1.63 -13.38 2.10
CA LEU A 84 -2.48 -14.52 2.35
C LEU A 84 -2.08 -15.25 3.63
N ASP A 85 -3.03 -15.44 4.54
CA ASP A 85 -2.85 -16.29 5.71
C ASP A 85 -3.07 -17.77 5.33
N SER A 86 -2.04 -18.33 4.71
CA SER A 86 -2.02 -19.75 4.31
C SER A 86 -0.84 -20.46 4.94
N ARG A 87 -1.09 -21.69 5.41
CA ARG A 87 -0.07 -22.61 5.95
C ARG A 87 0.39 -23.64 4.93
N LYS A 88 0.11 -23.41 3.66
CA LYS A 88 0.60 -24.16 2.52
C LYS A 88 1.65 -23.37 1.77
N ALA A 89 2.65 -24.04 1.24
CA ALA A 89 3.61 -23.46 0.31
C ALA A 89 2.93 -23.05 -1.01
N MET A 90 3.64 -22.32 -1.87
CA MET A 90 3.06 -21.88 -3.15
C MET A 90 2.82 -23.04 -4.12
N ASP A 91 3.55 -24.12 -4.00
CA ASP A 91 3.33 -25.36 -4.78
C ASP A 91 2.16 -26.22 -4.29
N GLY A 92 1.50 -25.81 -3.19
CA GLY A 92 0.37 -26.53 -2.58
C GLY A 92 0.78 -27.58 -1.54
N SER A 93 2.06 -27.77 -1.28
CA SER A 93 2.56 -28.66 -0.22
C SER A 93 2.37 -28.05 1.18
N ASP A 94 2.45 -28.89 2.20
CA ASP A 94 2.42 -28.43 3.59
C ASP A 94 3.71 -27.67 3.94
N LEU A 95 3.58 -26.64 4.77
CA LEU A 95 4.75 -25.97 5.34
C LEU A 95 5.47 -26.91 6.33
N PRO A 96 6.80 -26.79 6.49
CA PRO A 96 7.53 -27.54 7.50
C PRO A 96 6.91 -27.36 8.90
N ALA A 97 6.68 -28.45 9.63
CA ALA A 97 6.05 -28.41 10.95
C ALA A 97 6.80 -27.49 11.92
N GLU A 98 8.13 -27.51 11.91
CA GLU A 98 8.97 -26.61 12.72
C GLU A 98 8.72 -25.12 12.39
N PHE A 99 8.46 -24.80 11.12
CA PHE A 99 8.12 -23.43 10.74
C PHE A 99 6.76 -23.00 11.31
N VAL A 100 5.77 -23.88 11.25
CA VAL A 100 4.42 -23.61 11.76
C VAL A 100 4.42 -23.45 13.28
N THR A 101 5.15 -24.32 14.01
CA THR A 101 5.19 -24.29 15.48
C THR A 101 6.11 -23.21 16.01
N ASP A 102 7.35 -23.12 15.51
CA ASP A 102 8.41 -22.34 16.15
C ASP A 102 8.53 -20.92 15.60
N LYS A 103 8.05 -20.69 14.38
CA LYS A 103 8.15 -19.37 13.72
C LYS A 103 6.81 -18.68 13.59
N LEU A 104 5.75 -19.40 13.27
CA LEU A 104 4.43 -18.82 13.15
C LEU A 104 3.70 -18.69 14.48
N HIS A 105 4.07 -19.44 15.52
CA HIS A 105 3.30 -19.57 16.77
C HIS A 105 1.79 -19.79 16.49
N ALA A 106 1.49 -20.58 15.48
CA ALA A 106 0.16 -20.57 14.86
C ALA A 106 -0.69 -21.81 15.17
N GLY A 107 -0.28 -22.63 16.14
CA GLY A 107 -0.98 -23.88 16.48
C GLY A 107 -0.99 -24.87 15.32
N ASP A 108 -2.02 -25.73 15.26
CA ASP A 108 -2.09 -26.82 14.27
C ASP A 108 -2.26 -26.31 12.84
N SER A 109 -1.62 -26.96 11.87
CA SER A 109 -1.62 -26.58 10.45
C SER A 109 -2.99 -26.65 9.78
N ASP A 110 -3.93 -27.39 10.36
CA ASP A 110 -5.27 -27.60 9.81
C ASP A 110 -6.25 -26.44 10.13
N VAL A 111 -5.83 -25.48 10.97
CA VAL A 111 -6.66 -24.35 11.45
C VAL A 111 -6.24 -23.05 10.76
N GLY A 112 -6.21 -22.99 9.45
CA GLY A 112 -5.96 -21.74 8.71
C GLY A 112 -7.00 -21.51 7.63
N GLY A 113 -7.85 -20.50 7.78
CA GLY A 113 -8.68 -20.04 6.68
C GLY A 113 -7.80 -19.23 5.72
N TYR A 114 -7.98 -19.37 4.42
CA TYR A 114 -7.29 -18.59 3.40
C TYR A 114 -7.77 -17.14 3.40
N ASN A 115 -7.55 -16.42 4.53
CA ASN A 115 -7.91 -15.03 4.65
C ASN A 115 -6.83 -14.14 4.04
N THR A 116 -7.26 -13.15 3.27
CA THR A 116 -6.37 -12.08 2.81
C THR A 116 -6.22 -11.04 3.91
N ASN A 117 -5.31 -11.32 4.85
CA ASN A 117 -5.11 -10.48 6.03
C ASN A 117 -4.40 -9.15 5.75
N THR A 118 -3.88 -8.97 4.54
CA THR A 118 -3.30 -7.72 4.04
C THR A 118 -3.77 -7.51 2.61
N LEU A 119 -4.38 -6.38 2.34
CA LEU A 119 -4.77 -5.91 1.01
C LEU A 119 -4.28 -4.47 0.87
N ILE A 120 -3.32 -4.25 -0.03
CA ILE A 120 -2.76 -2.93 -0.30
C ILE A 120 -2.81 -2.66 -1.79
N LEU A 121 -3.51 -1.61 -2.20
CA LEU A 121 -3.53 -1.13 -3.57
C LEU A 121 -2.43 -0.10 -3.76
N LEU A 122 -1.39 -0.47 -4.50
CA LEU A 122 -0.27 0.40 -4.85
C LEU A 122 -0.57 1.09 -6.18
N HIS A 123 -0.63 2.41 -6.16
CA HIS A 123 -0.75 3.25 -7.35
C HIS A 123 0.60 3.88 -7.68
N VAL A 124 1.05 3.68 -8.89
CA VAL A 124 2.32 4.22 -9.43
C VAL A 124 1.97 5.13 -10.61
N PRO A 125 2.10 6.46 -10.47
CA PRO A 125 1.85 7.38 -11.56
C PRO A 125 2.80 7.19 -12.74
N GLY A 126 2.27 7.23 -13.96
CA GLY A 126 3.04 7.08 -15.18
C GLY A 126 3.98 8.24 -15.49
N ASP A 127 3.71 9.40 -14.93
CA ASP A 127 4.54 10.60 -15.05
C ASP A 127 5.78 10.61 -14.12
N GLY A 128 5.95 9.55 -13.29
CA GLY A 128 7.02 9.45 -12.31
C GLY A 128 6.76 10.25 -11.03
N GLY A 129 5.51 10.64 -10.79
CA GLY A 129 5.04 11.26 -9.56
C GLY A 129 5.22 10.39 -8.32
N LYS A 130 4.70 10.87 -7.20
CA LYS A 130 4.75 10.15 -5.93
C LYS A 130 3.76 8.98 -5.94
N ALA A 131 4.22 7.79 -5.58
CA ALA A 131 3.35 6.64 -5.47
C ALA A 131 2.50 6.67 -4.19
N SER A 132 1.35 6.03 -4.23
CA SER A 132 0.44 5.90 -3.10
C SER A 132 0.12 4.44 -2.84
N ALA A 133 0.28 4.01 -1.59
CA ALA A 133 -0.08 2.67 -1.13
C ALA A 133 -1.30 2.75 -0.21
N VAL A 134 -2.43 2.25 -0.66
CA VAL A 134 -3.72 2.35 0.02
C VAL A 134 -4.08 1.00 0.63
N ALA A 135 -4.04 0.89 1.95
CA ALA A 135 -4.46 -0.31 2.67
C ALA A 135 -5.98 -0.37 2.80
N ILE A 136 -6.54 -1.54 2.50
CA ILE A 136 -7.96 -1.85 2.64
C ILE A 136 -8.10 -2.67 3.93
N PRO A 137 -8.83 -2.18 4.96
CA PRO A 137 -9.00 -2.92 6.19
C PRO A 137 -9.68 -4.28 5.92
N ARG A 138 -9.09 -5.34 6.42
CA ARG A 138 -9.50 -6.73 6.08
C ARG A 138 -10.88 -7.12 6.60
N ASP A 139 -11.34 -6.46 7.66
CA ASP A 139 -12.63 -6.74 8.29
C ASP A 139 -13.77 -5.84 7.74
N ASP A 140 -13.50 -5.10 6.64
CA ASP A 140 -14.51 -4.31 5.93
C ASP A 140 -15.63 -5.21 5.42
N TYR A 141 -16.87 -4.88 5.78
CA TYR A 141 -18.08 -5.63 5.44
C TYR A 141 -18.61 -5.17 4.09
N VAL A 142 -18.35 -5.97 3.06
CA VAL A 142 -18.54 -5.61 1.65
C VAL A 142 -19.30 -6.67 0.89
N ALA A 143 -19.83 -6.31 -0.28
CA ALA A 143 -20.45 -7.28 -1.18
C ALA A 143 -19.38 -8.13 -1.88
N VAL A 144 -19.35 -9.43 -1.57
CA VAL A 144 -18.50 -10.42 -2.21
C VAL A 144 -19.32 -11.14 -3.31
N PRO A 145 -18.91 -11.05 -4.58
CA PRO A 145 -19.65 -11.66 -5.69
C PRO A 145 -19.89 -13.17 -5.49
N GLY A 146 -21.16 -13.56 -5.52
CA GLY A 146 -21.59 -14.95 -5.31
C GLY A 146 -21.81 -15.35 -3.84
N TYR A 147 -21.40 -14.52 -2.86
CA TYR A 147 -21.46 -14.83 -1.43
C TYR A 147 -22.27 -13.83 -0.58
N GLY A 148 -22.69 -12.70 -1.20
CA GLY A 148 -23.40 -11.65 -0.47
C GLY A 148 -22.45 -10.75 0.34
N MET A 149 -22.93 -10.22 1.46
CA MET A 149 -22.13 -9.37 2.34
C MET A 149 -21.25 -10.23 3.24
N ALA A 150 -19.95 -9.96 3.27
CA ALA A 150 -18.97 -10.66 4.11
C ALA A 150 -17.76 -9.75 4.36
N LYS A 151 -16.86 -10.15 5.26
CA LYS A 151 -15.57 -9.47 5.41
C LYS A 151 -14.74 -9.62 4.14
N ILE A 152 -14.13 -8.56 3.67
CA ILE A 152 -13.35 -8.58 2.41
C ILE A 152 -12.27 -9.66 2.43
N LYS A 153 -11.65 -9.92 3.58
CA LYS A 153 -10.63 -10.98 3.74
C LYS A 153 -11.13 -12.38 3.43
N GLU A 154 -12.45 -12.64 3.58
CA GLU A 154 -13.06 -13.95 3.42
C GLU A 154 -13.33 -14.30 1.94
N ALA A 155 -13.33 -13.30 1.06
CA ALA A 155 -13.61 -13.47 -0.37
C ALA A 155 -12.74 -14.55 -1.02
N TYR A 156 -11.46 -14.61 -0.66
CA TYR A 156 -10.53 -15.63 -1.14
C TYR A 156 -10.90 -17.03 -0.64
N GLY A 157 -11.05 -17.16 0.68
CA GLY A 157 -11.24 -18.45 1.35
C GLY A 157 -12.56 -19.12 0.95
N MET A 158 -13.65 -18.37 0.86
CA MET A 158 -14.96 -18.88 0.44
C MET A 158 -14.92 -19.43 -0.98
N ALA A 159 -14.40 -18.65 -1.93
CA ALA A 159 -14.32 -19.05 -3.33
C ALA A 159 -13.37 -20.21 -3.56
N LYS A 160 -12.24 -20.25 -2.82
CA LYS A 160 -11.30 -21.37 -2.85
C LYS A 160 -11.95 -22.65 -2.32
N ALA A 161 -12.68 -22.58 -1.21
CA ALA A 161 -13.31 -23.75 -0.61
C ALA A 161 -14.35 -24.38 -1.55
N ASP A 162 -15.20 -23.57 -2.18
CA ASP A 162 -16.17 -24.05 -3.15
C ASP A 162 -15.50 -24.65 -4.39
N ALA A 163 -14.42 -24.03 -4.86
CA ALA A 163 -13.65 -24.55 -5.98
C ALA A 163 -12.98 -25.90 -5.63
N ASP A 164 -12.40 -26.04 -4.43
CA ASP A 164 -11.80 -27.29 -3.98
C ASP A 164 -12.85 -28.40 -3.88
N ALA A 165 -14.01 -28.13 -3.29
CA ALA A 165 -15.12 -29.07 -3.21
C ALA A 165 -15.58 -29.54 -4.61
N LYS A 166 -15.67 -28.59 -5.57
CA LYS A 166 -16.00 -28.92 -6.96
C LYS A 166 -14.94 -29.79 -7.61
N LEU A 167 -13.65 -29.47 -7.45
CA LEU A 167 -12.53 -30.24 -8.00
C LEU A 167 -12.51 -31.67 -7.43
N VAL A 168 -12.83 -31.87 -6.15
CA VAL A 168 -13.02 -33.20 -5.55
C VAL A 168 -14.16 -33.95 -6.23
N ALA A 169 -15.31 -33.30 -6.44
CA ALA A 169 -16.46 -33.90 -7.13
C ALA A 169 -16.16 -34.26 -8.59
N ASP A 170 -15.33 -33.42 -9.27
CA ASP A 170 -14.86 -33.64 -10.64
C ASP A 170 -13.74 -34.73 -10.73
N GLY A 171 -13.32 -35.29 -9.59
CA GLY A 171 -12.36 -36.43 -9.54
C GLY A 171 -10.89 -36.03 -9.58
N VAL A 172 -10.53 -34.79 -9.29
CA VAL A 172 -9.13 -34.35 -9.14
C VAL A 172 -8.55 -34.93 -7.85
N THR A 173 -7.68 -35.91 -7.96
CA THR A 173 -7.13 -36.65 -6.81
C THR A 173 -5.81 -36.11 -6.29
N ASP A 174 -5.04 -35.35 -7.11
CA ASP A 174 -3.78 -34.74 -6.69
C ASP A 174 -4.05 -33.51 -5.79
N PRO A 175 -3.68 -33.59 -4.50
CA PRO A 175 -3.95 -32.49 -3.57
C PRO A 175 -3.24 -31.15 -3.95
N ALA A 176 -2.01 -31.23 -4.48
CA ALA A 176 -1.25 -30.03 -4.86
C ALA A 176 -1.86 -29.34 -6.08
N ALA A 177 -2.23 -30.12 -7.11
CA ALA A 177 -2.91 -29.58 -8.29
C ALA A 177 -4.28 -28.99 -7.92
N ARG A 178 -5.02 -29.64 -7.01
CA ARG A 178 -6.31 -29.14 -6.51
C ARG A 178 -6.14 -27.84 -5.75
N GLU A 179 -5.15 -27.77 -4.87
CA GLU A 179 -4.81 -26.56 -4.11
C GLU A 179 -4.50 -25.37 -5.03
N GLN A 180 -3.64 -25.56 -6.05
CA GLN A 180 -3.28 -24.52 -7.00
C GLN A 180 -4.50 -24.04 -7.80
N GLN A 181 -5.33 -24.97 -8.33
CA GLN A 181 -6.52 -24.59 -9.10
C GLN A 181 -7.56 -23.86 -8.23
N ALA A 182 -7.77 -24.31 -7.01
CA ALA A 182 -8.69 -23.65 -6.09
C ALA A 182 -8.21 -22.25 -5.69
N ARG A 183 -6.90 -22.04 -5.53
CA ARG A 183 -6.32 -20.69 -5.28
C ARG A 183 -6.56 -19.72 -6.45
N GLU A 184 -6.54 -20.19 -7.70
CA GLU A 184 -6.88 -19.32 -8.85
C GLU A 184 -8.28 -18.74 -8.72
N VAL A 185 -9.24 -19.52 -8.24
CA VAL A 185 -10.62 -19.04 -8.01
C VAL A 185 -10.66 -18.08 -6.83
N GLY A 186 -9.94 -18.36 -5.76
CA GLY A 186 -9.80 -17.44 -4.60
C GLY A 186 -9.23 -16.09 -4.97
N ARG A 187 -8.13 -16.08 -5.75
CA ARG A 187 -7.50 -14.84 -6.27
C ARG A 187 -8.50 -14.02 -7.08
N ARG A 188 -9.19 -14.66 -8.02
CA ARG A 188 -10.21 -14.01 -8.85
C ARG A 188 -11.31 -13.38 -8.02
N SER A 189 -11.82 -14.09 -7.01
CA SER A 189 -12.83 -13.55 -6.10
C SER A 189 -12.36 -12.29 -5.37
N THR A 190 -11.13 -12.32 -4.82
CA THR A 190 -10.54 -11.16 -4.15
C THR A 190 -10.36 -9.97 -5.11
N LEU A 191 -9.77 -10.18 -6.28
CA LEU A 191 -9.57 -9.16 -7.30
C LEU A 191 -10.91 -8.53 -7.71
N THR A 192 -11.91 -9.35 -8.02
CA THR A 192 -13.26 -8.87 -8.39
C THR A 192 -13.90 -8.07 -7.25
N THR A 193 -13.75 -8.52 -6.00
CA THR A 193 -14.32 -7.84 -4.84
C THR A 193 -13.70 -6.45 -4.66
N VAL A 194 -12.37 -6.34 -4.73
CA VAL A 194 -11.67 -5.06 -4.60
C VAL A 194 -12.03 -4.11 -5.77
N GLN A 195 -12.03 -4.59 -7.03
CA GLN A 195 -12.43 -3.77 -8.17
C GLN A 195 -13.88 -3.28 -8.07
N ASN A 196 -14.80 -4.13 -7.61
CA ASN A 196 -16.19 -3.75 -7.42
C ASN A 196 -16.39 -2.74 -6.31
N LEU A 197 -15.62 -2.86 -5.23
CA LEU A 197 -15.65 -1.95 -4.10
C LEU A 197 -15.14 -0.57 -4.51
N LEU A 198 -13.93 -0.50 -5.05
CA LEU A 198 -13.21 0.76 -5.27
C LEU A 198 -13.48 1.38 -6.65
N LYS A 199 -13.94 0.59 -7.64
CA LYS A 199 -14.10 1.00 -9.05
C LYS A 199 -12.79 1.55 -9.65
N VAL A 200 -11.68 0.91 -9.30
CA VAL A 200 -10.35 1.21 -9.81
C VAL A 200 -9.86 0.00 -10.59
N PRO A 201 -9.28 0.16 -11.79
CA PRO A 201 -8.63 -0.93 -12.49
C PRO A 201 -7.47 -1.48 -11.68
N ILE A 202 -7.29 -2.79 -11.71
CA ILE A 202 -6.11 -3.48 -11.17
C ILE A 202 -5.33 -4.01 -12.39
N ASP A 203 -4.16 -3.43 -12.67
CA ASP A 203 -3.33 -3.82 -13.81
C ASP A 203 -2.50 -5.05 -13.51
N HIS A 204 -2.06 -5.17 -12.26
CA HIS A 204 -1.23 -6.26 -11.77
C HIS A 204 -1.61 -6.66 -10.35
N PHE A 205 -1.21 -7.86 -9.94
CA PHE A 205 -1.22 -8.25 -8.54
C PHE A 205 0.00 -9.08 -8.17
N ALA A 206 0.32 -9.08 -6.88
CA ALA A 206 1.30 -9.96 -6.27
C ALA A 206 0.72 -10.56 -4.98
N GLU A 207 0.87 -11.87 -4.81
CA GLU A 207 0.44 -12.59 -3.62
C GLU A 207 1.63 -13.19 -2.91
N VAL A 208 1.68 -13.01 -1.59
CA VAL A 208 2.67 -13.62 -0.70
C VAL A 208 1.95 -14.28 0.48
N ASN A 209 2.43 -15.45 0.90
CA ASN A 209 1.97 -16.12 2.12
C ASN A 209 2.93 -15.86 3.30
N LEU A 210 2.65 -16.43 4.46
CA LEU A 210 3.45 -16.26 5.67
C LEU A 210 4.90 -16.75 5.51
N MET A 211 5.11 -17.88 4.79
CA MET A 211 6.45 -18.40 4.49
C MET A 211 7.21 -17.46 3.56
N GLY A 212 6.55 -17.00 2.49
CA GLY A 212 7.15 -16.07 1.55
C GLY A 212 7.55 -14.75 2.20
N PHE A 213 6.72 -14.23 3.11
CA PHE A 213 7.10 -13.06 3.90
C PHE A 213 8.40 -13.33 4.71
N TYR A 214 8.44 -14.46 5.42
CA TYR A 214 9.62 -14.84 6.22
C TYR A 214 10.88 -14.98 5.34
N ASP A 215 10.77 -15.65 4.21
CA ASP A 215 11.89 -15.89 3.28
C ASP A 215 12.37 -14.59 2.62
N VAL A 216 11.45 -13.67 2.24
CA VAL A 216 11.80 -12.33 1.72
C VAL A 216 12.58 -11.53 2.77
N VAL A 217 12.10 -11.48 4.02
CA VAL A 217 12.81 -10.76 5.08
C VAL A 217 14.15 -11.40 5.39
N SER A 218 14.23 -12.74 5.37
CA SER A 218 15.51 -13.46 5.55
C SER A 218 16.54 -13.12 4.46
N ALA A 219 16.10 -12.96 3.21
CA ALA A 219 16.97 -12.61 2.09
C ALA A 219 17.44 -11.14 2.13
N ILE A 220 16.57 -10.22 2.55
CA ILE A 220 16.89 -8.79 2.69
C ILE A 220 17.83 -8.56 3.88
N GLY A 221 17.65 -9.33 4.95
CA GLY A 221 18.33 -9.18 6.24
C GLY A 221 17.50 -8.39 7.25
N PRO A 222 18.04 -8.16 8.46
CA PRO A 222 17.32 -7.53 9.55
C PRO A 222 16.77 -6.15 9.19
N VAL A 223 15.54 -5.86 9.63
CA VAL A 223 14.81 -4.62 9.34
C VAL A 223 14.64 -3.82 10.63
N GLN A 224 14.88 -2.51 10.58
CA GLN A 224 14.65 -1.62 11.71
C GLN A 224 13.23 -1.08 11.70
N VAL A 225 12.56 -1.15 12.85
CA VAL A 225 11.25 -0.56 13.12
C VAL A 225 11.28 0.25 14.40
N CYS A 226 10.30 1.10 14.64
CA CYS A 226 10.17 1.87 15.88
C CYS A 226 8.80 1.63 16.50
N LEU A 227 8.76 1.38 17.82
CA LEU A 227 7.55 1.21 18.61
C LEU A 227 7.40 2.35 19.61
N ASN A 228 6.20 2.94 19.69
CA ASN A 228 5.88 3.94 20.72
C ASN A 228 5.85 3.29 22.11
N ASN A 229 5.24 2.12 22.22
CA ASN A 229 5.00 1.40 23.45
C ASN A 229 5.64 0.01 23.45
N PRO A 230 6.01 -0.57 24.63
CA PRO A 230 6.44 -1.95 24.69
C PRO A 230 5.26 -2.88 24.38
N VAL A 231 5.57 -4.02 23.77
CA VAL A 231 4.58 -4.97 23.25
C VAL A 231 4.86 -6.35 23.78
N GLN A 232 3.79 -7.04 24.24
CA GLN A 232 3.80 -8.47 24.52
C GLN A 232 2.50 -9.10 24.03
N ASP A 233 2.59 -10.05 23.11
CA ASP A 233 1.47 -10.79 22.56
C ASP A 233 1.87 -12.24 22.29
N ASP A 234 1.40 -13.15 23.15
CA ASP A 234 1.72 -14.57 23.08
C ASP A 234 1.14 -15.26 21.84
N PHE A 235 0.07 -14.69 21.23
CA PHE A 235 -0.56 -15.24 20.03
C PHE A 235 0.26 -15.00 18.75
N SER A 236 0.90 -13.86 18.64
CA SER A 236 1.81 -13.56 17.53
C SER A 236 3.26 -13.91 17.85
N GLY A 237 3.59 -14.13 19.11
CA GLY A 237 4.96 -14.27 19.61
C GLY A 237 5.70 -12.94 19.71
N ALA A 238 5.00 -11.80 19.62
CA ALA A 238 5.60 -10.49 19.73
C ALA A 238 5.99 -10.18 21.18
N ASN A 239 7.25 -9.81 21.39
CA ASN A 239 7.77 -9.33 22.66
C ASN A 239 8.89 -8.32 22.39
N PHE A 240 8.51 -7.04 22.35
CA PHE A 240 9.41 -5.96 21.94
C PHE A 240 9.35 -4.82 22.97
N PRO A 241 10.49 -4.25 23.40
CA PRO A 241 10.49 -3.00 24.13
C PRO A 241 10.12 -1.81 23.22
N ALA A 242 9.73 -0.70 23.83
CA ALA A 242 9.54 0.56 23.10
C ALA A 242 10.84 1.05 22.44
N GLY A 243 10.72 1.90 21.44
CA GLY A 243 11.82 2.51 20.70
C GLY A 243 12.24 1.70 19.48
N VAL A 244 13.42 2.02 18.94
CA VAL A 244 13.95 1.40 17.72
C VAL A 244 14.37 -0.03 17.97
N GLN A 245 13.85 -0.95 17.17
CA GLN A 245 14.14 -2.39 17.20
C GLN A 245 14.74 -2.83 15.86
N THR A 246 15.66 -3.80 15.92
CA THR A 246 16.16 -4.48 14.70
C THR A 246 15.60 -5.88 14.69
N LEU A 247 14.71 -6.16 13.77
CA LEU A 247 13.96 -7.40 13.71
C LEU A 247 14.57 -8.36 12.69
N ASP A 248 14.78 -9.62 13.10
CA ASP A 248 15.00 -10.73 12.16
C ASP A 248 13.68 -11.16 11.50
N ALA A 249 13.72 -12.15 10.62
CA ALA A 249 12.54 -12.59 9.87
C ALA A 249 11.41 -13.14 10.78
N SER A 250 11.75 -13.83 11.86
CA SER A 250 10.76 -14.35 12.81
C SER A 250 10.12 -13.23 13.63
N GLN A 251 10.94 -12.31 14.12
CA GLN A 251 10.49 -11.12 14.84
C GLN A 251 9.66 -10.20 13.95
N ALA A 252 10.06 -10.01 12.69
CA ALA A 252 9.29 -9.25 11.71
C ALA A 252 7.91 -9.85 11.47
N LEU A 253 7.84 -11.18 11.36
CA LEU A 253 6.57 -11.89 11.21
C LEU A 253 5.67 -11.71 12.44
N SER A 254 6.22 -11.79 13.66
CA SER A 254 5.50 -11.53 14.90
C SER A 254 5.00 -10.08 14.95
N PHE A 255 5.84 -9.12 14.58
CA PHE A 255 5.53 -7.69 14.56
C PHE A 255 4.33 -7.34 13.65
N VAL A 256 4.31 -7.84 12.41
CA VAL A 256 3.23 -7.54 11.44
C VAL A 256 1.94 -8.31 11.71
N ARG A 257 1.98 -9.34 12.59
CA ARG A 257 0.83 -10.20 12.92
C ARG A 257 0.17 -9.85 14.24
N GLN A 258 0.83 -9.08 15.11
CA GLN A 258 0.29 -8.74 16.42
C GLN A 258 -1.09 -8.06 16.31
N ARG A 259 -1.98 -8.43 17.23
CA ARG A 259 -3.35 -7.88 17.30
C ARG A 259 -3.79 -7.56 18.73
N HIS A 260 -3.30 -8.32 19.72
CA HIS A 260 -3.68 -8.14 21.11
C HIS A 260 -2.83 -7.05 21.74
N GLY A 261 -3.47 -6.22 22.57
CA GLY A 261 -2.80 -5.10 23.23
C GLY A 261 -2.59 -3.88 22.31
N LEU A 262 -3.29 -3.80 21.20
CA LEU A 262 -3.36 -2.62 20.32
C LEU A 262 -4.68 -1.88 20.60
N ASP A 263 -4.62 -0.56 20.75
CA ASP A 263 -5.75 0.27 21.16
C ASP A 263 -6.86 0.27 20.09
N ASN A 264 -6.50 0.33 18.81
CA ASN A 264 -7.43 0.28 17.67
C ASN A 264 -7.40 -1.09 16.95
N GLY A 265 -6.89 -2.13 17.60
CA GLY A 265 -6.93 -3.52 17.15
C GLY A 265 -6.32 -3.73 15.76
N ASP A 266 -7.17 -4.03 14.77
CA ASP A 266 -6.71 -4.38 13.41
C ASP A 266 -6.21 -3.19 12.60
N LEU A 267 -6.65 -1.98 12.90
CA LEU A 267 -6.16 -0.77 12.24
C LEU A 267 -4.71 -0.47 12.62
N ASP A 268 -4.35 -0.58 13.90
CA ASP A 268 -2.97 -0.40 14.34
C ASP A 268 -2.05 -1.47 13.74
N ARG A 269 -2.55 -2.72 13.58
CA ARG A 269 -1.81 -3.74 12.84
C ARG A 269 -1.57 -3.31 11.38
N THR A 270 -2.54 -2.69 10.74
CA THR A 270 -2.39 -2.15 9.37
C THR A 270 -1.29 -1.08 9.34
N HIS A 271 -1.24 -0.19 10.31
CA HIS A 271 -0.18 0.81 10.45
C HIS A 271 1.20 0.15 10.65
N ARG A 272 1.29 -0.92 11.44
CA ARG A 272 2.54 -1.71 11.58
C ARG A 272 3.00 -2.33 10.27
N GLN A 273 2.07 -2.88 9.49
CA GLN A 273 2.39 -3.43 8.17
C GLN A 273 2.93 -2.35 7.23
N GLN A 274 2.32 -1.17 7.21
CA GLN A 274 2.77 -0.02 6.42
C GLN A 274 4.15 0.47 6.88
N ALA A 275 4.36 0.64 8.19
CA ALA A 275 5.64 1.03 8.76
C ALA A 275 6.73 0.00 8.43
N PHE A 276 6.41 -1.30 8.49
CA PHE A 276 7.34 -2.36 8.14
C PHE A 276 7.71 -2.32 6.65
N ILE A 277 6.75 -2.17 5.73
CA ILE A 277 7.02 -2.03 4.29
C ILE A 277 7.88 -0.81 4.02
N SER A 278 7.58 0.33 4.66
CA SER A 278 8.40 1.55 4.58
C SER A 278 9.84 1.29 5.03
N ALA A 279 10.01 0.59 6.15
CA ALA A 279 11.33 0.23 6.68
C ALA A 279 12.09 -0.75 5.77
N VAL A 280 11.40 -1.71 5.13
CA VAL A 280 11.98 -2.61 4.12
C VAL A 280 12.49 -1.80 2.92
N ILE A 281 11.70 -0.87 2.40
CA ILE A 281 12.10 0.01 1.29
C ILE A 281 13.35 0.83 1.66
N ALA A 282 13.38 1.41 2.85
CA ALA A 282 14.55 2.13 3.36
C ALA A 282 15.77 1.23 3.53
N ASN A 283 15.58 0.00 4.02
CA ASN A 283 16.66 -0.99 4.18
C ASN A 283 17.25 -1.42 2.82
N LEU A 284 16.41 -1.67 1.82
CA LEU A 284 16.88 -2.01 0.46
C LEU A 284 17.82 -0.95 -0.11
N LYS A 285 17.58 0.34 0.20
CA LYS A 285 18.48 1.44 -0.15
C LYS A 285 19.78 1.44 0.65
N GLY A 286 19.67 1.34 1.98
CA GLY A 286 20.78 1.53 2.92
C GLY A 286 21.71 0.34 3.02
N SER A 287 21.22 -0.89 2.86
CA SER A 287 21.97 -2.14 3.09
C SER A 287 22.83 -2.59 1.92
N GLY A 288 22.85 -1.82 0.82
CA GLY A 288 23.59 -2.19 -0.39
C GLY A 288 23.06 -3.48 -1.05
N VAL A 289 21.81 -3.84 -0.86
CA VAL A 289 21.16 -4.93 -1.62
C VAL A 289 21.12 -4.55 -3.10
N ILE A 290 20.73 -3.31 -3.39
CA ILE A 290 20.80 -2.76 -4.75
C ILE A 290 22.28 -2.61 -5.12
N GLY A 291 22.72 -3.38 -6.14
CA GLY A 291 24.12 -3.44 -6.57
C GLY A 291 24.95 -4.58 -5.98
N ASN A 292 24.42 -5.35 -5.03
CA ASN A 292 25.04 -6.58 -4.52
C ASN A 292 24.43 -7.80 -5.22
N ILE A 293 25.12 -8.30 -6.26
CA ILE A 293 24.63 -9.39 -7.10
C ILE A 293 24.22 -10.64 -6.28
N PRO A 294 25.01 -11.15 -5.33
CA PRO A 294 24.61 -12.29 -4.50
C PRO A 294 23.29 -12.06 -3.72
N LYS A 295 23.09 -10.89 -3.13
CA LYS A 295 21.84 -10.57 -2.41
C LYS A 295 20.67 -10.43 -3.35
N MET A 296 20.84 -9.79 -4.49
CA MET A 296 19.80 -9.69 -5.52
C MET A 296 19.39 -11.07 -6.05
N THR A 297 20.35 -11.97 -6.28
CA THR A 297 20.06 -13.34 -6.71
C THR A 297 19.28 -14.10 -5.63
N ALA A 298 19.70 -14.01 -4.37
CA ALA A 298 19.00 -14.65 -3.25
C ALA A 298 17.55 -14.15 -3.13
N LEU A 299 17.33 -12.83 -3.28
CA LEU A 299 16.00 -12.26 -3.27
C LEU A 299 15.17 -12.72 -4.47
N ALA A 300 15.77 -12.78 -5.66
CA ALA A 300 15.10 -13.30 -6.86
C ALA A 300 14.69 -14.77 -6.70
N ASP A 301 15.53 -15.60 -6.09
CA ASP A 301 15.22 -17.01 -5.83
C ASP A 301 14.05 -17.18 -4.85
N VAL A 302 13.97 -16.33 -3.82
CA VAL A 302 12.84 -16.28 -2.89
C VAL A 302 11.57 -15.84 -3.63
N VAL A 303 11.63 -14.78 -4.43
CA VAL A 303 10.47 -14.32 -5.21
C VAL A 303 9.97 -15.43 -6.15
N LYS A 304 10.86 -16.16 -6.81
CA LYS A 304 10.50 -17.30 -7.67
C LYS A 304 9.77 -18.40 -6.91
N LYS A 305 10.17 -18.65 -5.67
CA LYS A 305 9.65 -19.76 -4.84
C LYS A 305 8.36 -19.39 -4.11
N ASP A 306 8.26 -18.15 -3.62
CA ASP A 306 7.33 -17.80 -2.55
C ASP A 306 6.38 -16.65 -2.91
N VAL A 307 6.46 -16.10 -4.13
CA VAL A 307 5.57 -15.03 -4.60
C VAL A 307 4.84 -15.46 -5.86
N VAL A 308 3.54 -15.21 -5.91
CA VAL A 308 2.73 -15.34 -7.12
C VAL A 308 2.50 -13.98 -7.72
N ILE A 309 2.72 -13.84 -9.01
CA ILE A 309 2.39 -12.62 -9.77
C ILE A 309 1.40 -12.95 -10.89
N ASP A 310 0.69 -11.94 -11.39
CA ASP A 310 -0.13 -12.14 -12.57
C ASP A 310 0.72 -12.48 -13.81
N SER A 311 0.11 -13.18 -14.77
CA SER A 311 0.81 -13.65 -15.97
C SER A 311 1.28 -12.54 -16.90
N ALA A 312 0.69 -11.35 -16.84
CA ALA A 312 1.02 -10.19 -17.68
C ALA A 312 2.13 -9.33 -17.06
N MET A 313 2.42 -9.46 -15.76
CA MET A 313 3.45 -8.67 -15.09
C MET A 313 4.85 -8.99 -15.64
N ASP A 314 5.56 -7.96 -16.09
CA ASP A 314 6.99 -8.04 -16.41
C ASP A 314 7.83 -7.74 -15.15
N PRO A 315 8.51 -8.75 -14.56
CA PRO A 315 9.27 -8.56 -13.32
C PRO A 315 10.44 -7.57 -13.47
N VAL A 316 11.00 -7.44 -14.67
CA VAL A 316 12.14 -6.52 -14.92
C VAL A 316 11.63 -5.08 -14.96
N ARG A 317 10.51 -4.85 -15.63
CA ARG A 317 9.84 -3.55 -15.66
C ARG A 317 9.38 -3.16 -14.24
N PHE A 318 8.77 -4.08 -13.51
CA PHE A 318 8.38 -3.87 -12.12
C PHE A 318 9.58 -3.53 -11.23
N ALA A 319 10.70 -4.26 -11.33
CA ALA A 319 11.91 -3.98 -10.56
C ALA A 319 12.49 -2.59 -10.88
N SER A 320 12.41 -2.13 -12.12
CA SER A 320 12.83 -0.78 -12.49
C SER A 320 11.94 0.31 -11.90
N GLN A 321 10.63 0.12 -11.89
CA GLN A 321 9.66 1.00 -11.24
C GLN A 321 9.84 0.97 -9.72
N ALA A 322 9.97 -0.21 -9.11
CA ALA A 322 10.25 -0.36 -7.68
C ALA A 322 11.56 0.33 -7.26
N SER A 323 12.57 0.35 -8.12
CA SER A 323 13.81 1.11 -7.89
C SER A 323 13.57 2.62 -7.82
N ALA A 324 12.66 3.16 -8.63
CA ALA A 324 12.23 4.55 -8.55
C ALA A 324 11.44 4.81 -7.25
N LEU A 325 10.57 3.88 -6.86
CA LEU A 325 9.83 3.92 -5.57
C LEU A 325 10.76 3.84 -4.36
N ALA A 326 11.85 3.07 -4.45
CA ALA A 326 12.89 3.02 -3.42
C ALA A 326 13.53 4.39 -3.17
N GLY A 327 13.27 5.42 -4.01
CA GLY A 327 13.58 6.84 -3.77
C GLY A 327 12.97 7.43 -2.49
N GLY A 328 12.06 6.74 -1.77
CA GLY A 328 11.31 7.28 -0.62
C GLY A 328 10.11 8.11 -1.06
N ASN A 329 9.66 7.90 -2.29
CA ASN A 329 8.58 8.68 -2.91
C ASN A 329 7.26 7.90 -2.87
N ILE A 330 6.90 7.39 -1.67
CA ILE A 330 5.67 6.63 -1.45
C ILE A 330 4.99 7.08 -0.16
N ASP A 331 3.69 7.35 -0.25
CA ASP A 331 2.82 7.62 0.89
C ASP A 331 1.90 6.42 1.15
N PHE A 332 1.73 6.09 2.44
CA PHE A 332 0.86 5.02 2.87
C PHE A 332 -0.41 5.59 3.48
N TYR A 333 -1.55 5.10 3.02
CA TYR A 333 -2.88 5.47 3.47
C TYR A 333 -3.65 4.25 3.93
N THR A 334 -4.56 4.44 4.88
CA THR A 334 -5.55 3.41 5.26
C THR A 334 -6.93 3.94 4.91
N LEU A 335 -7.75 3.14 4.23
CA LEU A 335 -9.12 3.53 3.90
C LEU A 335 -9.96 3.70 5.17
N PRO A 336 -10.81 4.73 5.22
CA PRO A 336 -11.63 5.01 6.39
C PRO A 336 -12.73 3.96 6.56
N ILE A 337 -13.11 3.72 7.80
CA ILE A 337 -14.31 2.97 8.18
C ILE A 337 -15.35 3.92 8.75
N GLU A 338 -16.64 3.54 8.68
CA GLU A 338 -17.75 4.33 9.27
C GLU A 338 -18.00 3.96 10.73
N GLY A 339 -17.56 2.79 11.16
CA GLY A 339 -17.75 2.29 12.51
C GLY A 339 -17.63 0.78 12.58
N TYR A 340 -17.94 0.24 13.75
CA TYR A 340 -17.90 -1.20 14.01
C TYR A 340 -19.30 -1.71 14.28
N GLU A 341 -19.65 -2.88 13.74
CA GLU A 341 -20.86 -3.61 14.04
C GLU A 341 -20.56 -5.08 14.29
N THR A 342 -21.47 -5.77 15.00
CA THR A 342 -21.40 -7.22 15.15
C THR A 342 -22.49 -7.85 14.27
N VAL A 343 -22.08 -8.54 13.23
CA VAL A 343 -22.96 -9.25 12.28
C VAL A 343 -22.70 -10.76 12.41
N ASP A 344 -23.74 -11.53 12.65
CA ASP A 344 -23.68 -13.00 12.86
C ASP A 344 -22.62 -13.42 13.89
N GLY A 345 -22.43 -12.60 14.95
CA GLY A 345 -21.46 -12.85 16.01
C GLY A 345 -20.01 -12.54 15.66
N GLN A 346 -19.78 -11.85 14.54
CA GLN A 346 -18.47 -11.39 14.11
C GLN A 346 -18.41 -9.86 14.10
N ASP A 347 -17.34 -9.29 14.64
CA ASP A 347 -17.09 -7.84 14.54
C ASP A 347 -16.65 -7.50 13.13
N VAL A 348 -17.30 -6.52 12.50
CA VAL A 348 -17.09 -6.06 11.13
C VAL A 348 -16.86 -4.55 11.10
N ASN A 349 -16.11 -4.08 10.13
CA ASN A 349 -16.01 -2.66 9.83
C ASN A 349 -17.13 -2.28 8.85
N MET A 350 -17.96 -1.33 9.24
CA MET A 350 -18.91 -0.73 8.31
C MET A 350 -18.22 0.29 7.42
N VAL A 351 -18.51 0.25 6.14
CA VAL A 351 -17.90 1.14 5.13
C VAL A 351 -18.94 1.69 4.17
N ASP A 352 -18.72 2.92 3.71
CA ASP A 352 -19.45 3.50 2.59
C ASP A 352 -18.62 3.37 1.30
N PRO A 353 -19.04 2.52 0.34
CA PRO A 353 -18.32 2.36 -0.93
C PRO A 353 -18.18 3.66 -1.74
N ALA A 354 -19.13 4.60 -1.63
CA ALA A 354 -19.03 5.87 -2.35
C ALA A 354 -17.93 6.74 -1.76
N ARG A 355 -17.84 6.81 -0.43
CA ARG A 355 -16.77 7.51 0.28
C ARG A 355 -15.41 6.89 0.00
N LEU A 356 -15.29 5.54 0.03
CA LEU A 356 -14.03 4.85 -0.30
C LEU A 356 -13.53 5.19 -1.70
N ARG A 357 -14.42 5.20 -2.70
CA ARG A 357 -14.07 5.57 -4.10
C ARG A 357 -13.60 7.00 -4.22
N SER A 358 -14.29 7.93 -3.56
CA SER A 358 -13.91 9.34 -3.52
C SER A 358 -12.52 9.52 -2.90
N GLU A 359 -12.26 8.83 -1.80
CA GLU A 359 -10.98 8.89 -1.09
C GLU A 359 -9.84 8.32 -1.94
N VAL A 360 -10.02 7.16 -2.57
CA VAL A 360 -9.02 6.58 -3.48
C VAL A 360 -8.73 7.50 -4.66
N SER A 361 -9.79 8.07 -5.29
CA SER A 361 -9.61 9.01 -6.39
C SER A 361 -8.82 10.26 -5.97
N ARG A 362 -9.07 10.78 -4.77
CA ARG A 362 -8.35 11.91 -4.21
C ARG A 362 -6.87 11.58 -3.96
N ILE A 363 -6.59 10.42 -3.36
CA ILE A 363 -5.22 9.95 -3.08
C ILE A 363 -4.45 9.78 -4.39
N PHE A 364 -5.05 9.17 -5.42
CA PHE A 364 -4.40 8.94 -6.71
C PHE A 364 -4.16 10.23 -7.50
N ALA A 365 -5.01 11.26 -7.29
CA ALA A 365 -4.79 12.59 -7.86
C ALA A 365 -3.66 13.37 -7.16
N GLY A 366 -2.92 12.77 -6.22
CA GLY A 366 -1.84 13.40 -5.47
C GLY A 366 -2.34 14.38 -4.40
N GLY A 367 -3.62 14.28 -4.02
CA GLY A 367 -4.15 15.02 -2.89
C GLY A 367 -3.50 14.53 -1.60
N ASP A 368 -2.80 15.38 -0.88
CA ASP A 368 -2.41 15.11 0.50
C ASP A 368 -3.66 14.67 1.28
N SER A 369 -3.49 13.77 2.25
CA SER A 369 -4.59 13.36 3.13
C SER A 369 -5.41 14.57 3.51
N ALA A 370 -6.72 14.48 3.37
CA ALA A 370 -7.57 15.57 3.78
C ALA A 370 -7.25 15.91 5.25
N SER A 371 -6.53 16.96 5.45
CA SER A 371 -7.07 17.94 6.39
C SER A 371 -8.55 18.00 6.06
N ALA A 372 -9.42 17.73 7.05
CA ALA A 372 -10.85 18.04 6.93
C ALA A 372 -10.96 19.31 6.09
N PRO A 373 -11.90 19.38 5.12
CA PRO A 373 -11.91 20.50 4.17
C PRO A 373 -11.61 21.76 4.93
N ALA A 374 -10.40 22.30 4.68
CA ALA A 374 -10.02 23.54 5.29
C ALA A 374 -11.10 24.50 4.84
N MET A 375 -11.83 25.10 5.77
CA MET A 375 -12.71 26.22 5.44
C MET A 375 -11.85 27.14 4.60
N ASP A 376 -12.34 27.41 3.39
CA ASP A 376 -11.64 28.34 2.48
C ASP A 376 -11.26 29.56 3.32
N THR A 377 -9.96 29.82 3.52
CA THR A 377 -9.42 30.84 4.41
C THR A 377 -9.91 32.26 4.11
N ALA A 378 -10.78 32.38 3.11
CA ALA A 378 -11.45 33.60 2.68
C ALA A 378 -12.78 33.94 3.41
N VAL A 379 -13.26 33.05 4.33
CA VAL A 379 -14.63 33.15 4.88
C VAL A 379 -14.69 33.98 6.18
N SER A 380 -13.58 34.10 6.93
CA SER A 380 -13.56 34.90 8.17
C SER A 380 -13.09 36.34 7.93
N THR A 381 -13.85 37.32 8.41
CA THR A 381 -13.41 38.73 8.50
C THR A 381 -12.52 38.95 9.72
N GLY A 382 -12.33 37.95 10.58
CA GLY A 382 -11.44 37.95 11.73
C GLY A 382 -12.09 38.41 13.04
N ASN A 383 -13.38 38.70 13.06
CA ASN A 383 -14.11 39.17 14.24
C ASN A 383 -15.22 38.18 14.69
N GLU A 384 -15.46 37.14 13.93
CA GLU A 384 -16.52 36.17 14.23
C GLU A 384 -16.11 35.25 15.36
N VAL A 385 -17.03 35.03 16.32
CA VAL A 385 -16.86 34.13 17.47
C VAL A 385 -17.86 33.00 17.37
N VAL A 386 -17.40 31.75 17.52
CA VAL A 386 -18.22 30.54 17.44
C VAL A 386 -18.38 29.93 18.82
N ASP A 387 -19.60 29.94 19.35
CA ASP A 387 -19.96 29.21 20.57
C ASP A 387 -20.46 27.81 20.20
N ILE A 388 -19.95 26.77 20.88
CA ILE A 388 -20.26 25.37 20.58
C ILE A 388 -20.89 24.68 21.79
N ARG A 389 -22.04 24.06 21.57
CA ARG A 389 -22.76 23.32 22.61
C ARG A 389 -22.96 21.88 22.18
N ASN A 390 -22.49 20.95 23.00
CA ASN A 390 -22.66 19.51 22.78
C ASN A 390 -23.99 19.02 23.42
N GLY A 391 -24.97 18.72 22.60
CA GLY A 391 -26.25 18.12 22.96
C GLY A 391 -26.34 16.63 22.67
N THR A 392 -25.22 15.92 22.65
CA THR A 392 -25.17 14.47 22.45
C THR A 392 -24.76 13.76 23.75
N ALA A 393 -24.92 12.42 23.77
CA ALA A 393 -24.40 11.58 24.84
C ALA A 393 -22.88 11.32 24.75
N THR A 394 -22.24 11.72 23.67
CA THR A 394 -20.81 11.48 23.43
C THR A 394 -19.97 12.64 23.99
N ASP A 395 -19.14 12.36 24.98
CA ASP A 395 -18.22 13.34 25.55
C ASP A 395 -17.15 13.76 24.53
N GLY A 396 -16.69 15.02 24.64
CA GLY A 396 -15.58 15.55 23.85
C GLY A 396 -15.95 16.11 22.47
N LEU A 397 -17.15 15.87 21.92
CA LEU A 397 -17.52 16.36 20.58
C LEU A 397 -17.46 17.89 20.43
N GLY A 398 -17.90 18.62 21.47
CA GLY A 398 -17.79 20.07 21.47
C GLY A 398 -16.34 20.57 21.38
N ALA A 399 -15.43 19.93 22.13
CA ALA A 399 -14.00 20.24 22.10
C ALA A 399 -13.37 19.88 20.75
N ALA A 400 -13.81 18.78 20.17
CA ALA A 400 -13.37 18.32 18.84
C ALA A 400 -13.73 19.32 17.73
N LEU A 401 -15.00 19.77 17.69
CA LEU A 401 -15.44 20.78 16.74
C LEU A 401 -14.73 22.14 16.97
N ALA A 402 -14.51 22.49 18.24
CA ALA A 402 -13.77 23.70 18.62
C ALA A 402 -12.34 23.70 18.08
N ALA A 403 -11.65 22.56 18.16
CA ALA A 403 -10.30 22.40 17.62
C ALA A 403 -10.27 22.54 16.10
N ALA A 404 -11.23 21.92 15.39
CA ALA A 404 -11.37 22.04 13.93
C ALA A 404 -11.67 23.49 13.50
N THR A 405 -12.58 24.17 14.21
CA THR A 405 -12.94 25.57 13.95
C THR A 405 -11.74 26.50 14.16
N LYS A 406 -10.95 26.31 15.23
CA LYS A 406 -9.72 27.08 15.48
C LYS A 406 -8.65 26.83 14.41
N ALA A 407 -8.49 25.59 13.95
CA ALA A 407 -7.56 25.24 12.88
C ALA A 407 -7.89 25.96 11.56
N SER A 408 -9.16 26.31 11.34
CA SER A 408 -9.63 27.10 10.19
C SER A 408 -9.48 28.61 10.37
N GLY A 409 -8.86 29.06 11.47
CA GLY A 409 -8.58 30.49 11.72
C GLY A 409 -9.77 31.27 12.30
N VAL A 410 -10.84 30.60 12.71
CA VAL A 410 -12.02 31.23 13.32
C VAL A 410 -11.90 31.22 14.86
N GLU A 411 -12.22 32.30 15.52
CA GLU A 411 -12.19 32.37 16.98
C GLU A 411 -13.34 31.55 17.59
N VAL A 412 -13.02 30.70 18.58
CA VAL A 412 -13.98 29.91 19.32
C VAL A 412 -14.18 30.52 20.70
N GLY A 413 -15.43 30.82 21.00
CA GLY A 413 -15.88 31.35 22.28
C GLY A 413 -16.13 30.24 23.31
N GLU A 414 -17.35 30.12 23.81
CA GLU A 414 -17.71 29.14 24.84
C GLU A 414 -17.92 27.74 24.22
N VAL A 415 -17.34 26.72 24.89
CA VAL A 415 -17.58 25.32 24.59
C VAL A 415 -18.26 24.70 25.81
N SER A 416 -19.51 24.26 25.67
CA SER A 416 -20.33 23.78 26.80
C SER A 416 -21.17 22.56 26.42
N THR A 417 -21.73 21.88 27.45
CA THR A 417 -22.69 20.80 27.26
C THR A 417 -24.11 21.36 27.25
N ALA A 418 -24.94 20.86 26.36
CA ALA A 418 -26.36 21.20 26.28
C ALA A 418 -27.25 20.02 26.68
N VAL A 419 -28.54 20.28 26.83
CA VAL A 419 -29.52 19.19 26.99
C VAL A 419 -29.53 18.34 25.73
N ALA A 420 -29.59 17.01 25.91
CA ALA A 420 -29.58 16.05 24.80
C ALA A 420 -30.61 16.42 23.73
N THR A 421 -30.18 16.50 22.50
CA THR A 421 -30.99 16.88 21.35
C THR A 421 -30.73 15.97 20.14
N ALA A 422 -31.79 15.67 19.42
CA ALA A 422 -31.71 14.81 18.26
C ALA A 422 -31.19 15.54 17.02
N LYS A 423 -31.27 16.88 16.98
CA LYS A 423 -30.96 17.68 15.79
C LYS A 423 -29.87 18.69 16.06
N SER A 424 -28.90 18.74 15.13
CA SER A 424 -27.89 19.78 15.10
C SER A 424 -28.47 21.06 14.52
N VAL A 425 -28.02 22.22 15.03
CA VAL A 425 -28.47 23.54 14.60
C VAL A 425 -27.26 24.48 14.56
N VAL A 426 -27.10 25.18 13.44
CA VAL A 426 -26.18 26.32 13.32
C VAL A 426 -26.99 27.58 13.19
N SER A 427 -26.79 28.55 14.10
CA SER A 427 -27.45 29.84 14.05
C SER A 427 -26.44 30.99 14.14
N TYR A 428 -26.80 32.14 13.56
CA TYR A 428 -25.86 33.27 13.46
C TYR A 428 -26.51 34.64 13.62
N GLY A 429 -25.73 35.55 14.17
CA GLY A 429 -26.06 36.98 14.25
C GLY A 429 -25.62 37.75 13.00
N VAL A 430 -25.96 39.02 13.01
CA VAL A 430 -25.62 39.93 11.90
C VAL A 430 -24.11 39.98 11.70
N GLY A 431 -23.66 39.76 10.47
CA GLY A 431 -22.23 39.77 10.08
C GLY A 431 -21.60 38.40 9.98
N ALA A 432 -22.07 37.38 10.72
CA ALA A 432 -21.44 36.05 10.81
C ALA A 432 -22.02 35.00 9.84
N LYS A 433 -22.79 35.42 8.81
CA LYS A 433 -23.46 34.51 7.87
C LYS A 433 -22.49 33.56 7.16
N ALA A 434 -21.38 34.10 6.66
CA ALA A 434 -20.45 33.28 5.87
C ALA A 434 -19.81 32.15 6.68
N VAL A 435 -19.37 32.43 7.91
CA VAL A 435 -18.81 31.44 8.84
C VAL A 435 -19.88 30.41 9.25
N ALA A 436 -21.11 30.87 9.49
CA ALA A 436 -22.21 29.98 9.85
C ALA A 436 -22.60 29.05 8.69
N GLU A 437 -22.64 29.52 7.46
CA GLU A 437 -22.90 28.70 6.27
C GLU A 437 -21.81 27.65 6.05
N ALA A 438 -20.54 28.00 6.22
CA ALA A 438 -19.42 27.07 6.12
C ALA A 438 -19.48 25.97 7.20
N LEU A 439 -19.78 26.33 8.47
CA LEU A 439 -19.96 25.35 9.53
C LEU A 439 -21.20 24.48 9.33
N ALA A 440 -22.29 25.05 8.82
CA ALA A 440 -23.53 24.35 8.53
C ALA A 440 -23.34 23.34 7.38
N GLU A 441 -22.62 23.71 6.33
CA GLU A 441 -22.24 22.81 5.23
C GLU A 441 -21.42 21.62 5.75
N GLN A 442 -20.42 21.90 6.59
CA GLN A 442 -19.59 20.85 7.22
C GLN A 442 -20.42 19.88 8.08
N LEU A 443 -21.45 20.37 8.75
CA LEU A 443 -22.36 19.55 9.55
C LEU A 443 -23.55 18.99 8.76
N GLY A 444 -23.68 19.28 7.47
CA GLY A 444 -24.81 18.84 6.65
C GLY A 444 -26.17 19.41 7.08
N VAL A 445 -26.17 20.60 7.70
CA VAL A 445 -27.38 21.30 8.15
C VAL A 445 -27.52 22.67 7.48
N ALA A 446 -28.63 23.35 7.67
CA ALA A 446 -28.78 24.72 7.19
C ALA A 446 -28.44 25.73 8.29
N ALA A 447 -27.72 26.81 7.92
CA ALA A 447 -27.50 27.92 8.83
C ALA A 447 -28.78 28.78 8.93
N VAL A 448 -29.19 29.12 10.16
CA VAL A 448 -30.41 29.86 10.44
C VAL A 448 -30.08 31.24 11.03
N PRO A 449 -30.57 32.35 10.49
CA PRO A 449 -30.36 33.65 11.08
C PRO A 449 -31.08 33.74 12.44
N ASN A 450 -30.41 34.34 13.42
CA ASN A 450 -30.94 34.59 14.74
C ASN A 450 -30.81 36.09 15.07
N GLU A 451 -31.91 36.83 14.98
CA GLU A 451 -31.94 38.29 15.21
C GLU A 451 -31.62 38.67 16.68
N GLN A 452 -31.71 37.68 17.61
CA GLN A 452 -31.40 37.89 19.03
C GLN A 452 -29.94 37.61 19.37
N ALA A 453 -29.20 37.03 18.45
CA ALA A 453 -27.76 36.74 18.65
C ALA A 453 -26.93 38.02 18.55
N ALA A 454 -25.80 38.03 19.24
CA ALA A 454 -24.85 39.14 19.12
C ALA A 454 -24.36 39.27 17.66
N ALA A 455 -24.00 40.49 17.27
CA ALA A 455 -23.36 40.70 15.97
C ALA A 455 -22.05 39.84 15.92
N GLU A 456 -21.72 39.33 14.72
CA GLU A 456 -20.52 38.53 14.46
C GLU A 456 -20.42 37.22 15.29
N SER A 457 -21.53 36.76 15.89
CA SER A 457 -21.56 35.51 16.63
C SER A 457 -22.22 34.39 15.85
N VAL A 458 -21.67 33.18 15.99
CA VAL A 458 -22.24 31.89 15.51
C VAL A 458 -22.48 30.99 16.72
N SER A 459 -23.62 30.34 16.80
CA SER A 459 -23.90 29.32 17.80
C SER A 459 -24.17 27.99 17.13
N VAL A 460 -23.35 26.99 17.46
CA VAL A 460 -23.48 25.60 16.99
C VAL A 460 -23.99 24.74 18.13
N LEU A 461 -25.12 24.07 17.93
CA LEU A 461 -25.63 23.01 18.78
C LEU A 461 -25.44 21.67 18.05
N ILE A 462 -24.65 20.78 18.61
CA ILE A 462 -24.42 19.45 18.06
C ILE A 462 -25.52 18.52 18.59
N GLY A 463 -26.27 17.87 17.70
CA GLY A 463 -27.26 16.86 18.01
C GLY A 463 -26.78 15.46 17.63
N GLU A 464 -27.54 14.44 18.04
CA GLU A 464 -27.22 13.03 17.76
C GLU A 464 -27.13 12.73 16.25
N ASP A 465 -27.86 13.47 15.41
CA ASP A 465 -27.82 13.31 13.94
C ASP A 465 -26.48 13.66 13.30
N ASN A 466 -25.61 14.41 13.98
CA ASN A 466 -24.29 14.81 13.50
C ASN A 466 -23.15 14.48 14.46
N ALA A 467 -23.40 13.67 15.48
CA ALA A 467 -22.38 13.26 16.43
C ALA A 467 -21.17 12.62 15.73
N GLN A 468 -21.41 11.77 14.75
CA GLN A 468 -20.37 11.10 13.97
C GLN A 468 -19.66 12.03 12.98
N THR A 469 -20.36 12.96 12.35
CA THR A 469 -19.77 13.95 11.44
C THR A 469 -18.78 14.84 12.18
N VAL A 470 -19.12 15.29 13.39
CA VAL A 470 -18.24 16.09 14.24
C VAL A 470 -17.03 15.28 14.71
N PHE A 471 -17.22 14.02 15.08
CA PHE A 471 -16.14 13.13 15.52
C PHE A 471 -15.11 12.91 14.40
N SER A 472 -15.57 12.81 13.16
CA SER A 472 -14.71 12.64 11.98
C SER A 472 -13.97 13.92 11.56
N ALA A 473 -14.44 15.09 11.99
CA ALA A 473 -13.85 16.39 11.68
C ALA A 473 -12.85 16.89 12.74
N ALA A 474 -12.72 16.18 13.86
CA ALA A 474 -11.86 16.58 14.97
C ALA A 474 -10.39 16.29 14.69
N PRO A 475 -9.47 17.27 14.82
CA PRO A 475 -8.07 16.96 14.93
C PRO A 475 -7.81 16.18 16.22
N ALA A 476 -6.99 15.14 16.17
CA ALA A 476 -6.62 14.34 17.33
C ALA A 476 -6.14 15.24 18.48
N GLN A 477 -6.75 15.09 19.67
CA GLN A 477 -6.36 15.86 20.84
C GLN A 477 -4.98 15.45 21.31
N SER A 478 -4.01 16.34 21.19
CA SER A 478 -2.76 16.23 21.92
C SER A 478 -2.95 16.69 23.36
N ASP A 479 -2.94 15.77 24.31
CA ASP A 479 -2.83 16.11 25.73
C ASP A 479 -1.49 16.83 25.97
N SER A 480 -1.61 18.16 26.19
CA SER A 480 -0.47 19.05 26.44
C SER A 480 -0.06 18.98 27.90
N SER A 481 0.74 18.00 28.27
CA SER A 481 1.61 18.11 29.46
C SER A 481 2.73 17.07 29.44
N VAL A 482 3.67 17.15 28.48
CA VAL A 482 5.06 16.67 28.65
C VAL A 482 5.98 17.54 27.80
N SER A 483 7.07 17.92 28.41
CA SER A 483 8.19 18.76 27.97
C SER A 483 8.71 18.41 26.56
N ALA A 484 9.11 19.47 25.84
CA ALA A 484 9.66 19.50 24.49
C ALA A 484 10.66 18.36 24.15
N GLY A 485 10.14 17.31 23.54
CA GLY A 485 10.85 16.38 22.69
C GLY A 485 9.95 16.20 21.48
N THR A 486 10.51 16.22 20.29
CA THR A 486 9.82 16.00 19.03
C THR A 486 8.88 14.79 19.15
N VAL A 487 7.55 15.03 19.22
CA VAL A 487 6.53 13.98 19.27
C VAL A 487 6.45 13.36 17.89
N PRO A 488 6.65 12.03 17.74
CA PRO A 488 6.40 11.36 16.47
C PRO A 488 4.90 11.38 16.17
N ASP A 489 4.58 11.56 14.91
CA ASP A 489 3.22 11.56 14.35
C ASP A 489 2.54 10.21 14.64
N THR A 490 1.67 10.14 15.64
CA THR A 490 0.83 8.97 15.90
C THR A 490 -0.31 9.01 14.88
N GLY A 491 -0.15 8.23 13.79
CA GLY A 491 -1.04 8.22 12.64
C GLY A 491 -2.51 8.08 12.99
N ALA A 492 -3.22 9.20 13.05
CA ALA A 492 -4.67 9.23 13.06
C ALA A 492 -5.20 8.61 11.75
N GLN A 493 -6.39 8.00 11.79
CA GLN A 493 -7.06 7.52 10.58
C GLN A 493 -7.03 8.62 9.50
N GLY A 494 -6.45 8.32 8.35
CA GLY A 494 -6.35 9.27 7.23
C GLY A 494 -5.05 10.06 7.12
N SER A 495 -4.17 10.05 8.12
CA SER A 495 -2.84 10.66 7.99
C SER A 495 -1.86 9.67 7.34
N PRO A 496 -1.13 10.02 6.28
CA PRO A 496 -0.22 9.09 5.63
C PRO A 496 0.99 8.80 6.52
N ILE A 497 1.34 7.52 6.64
CA ILE A 497 2.65 7.13 7.14
C ILE A 497 3.65 7.44 6.04
N ARG A 498 4.53 8.41 6.28
CA ARG A 498 5.56 8.82 5.33
C ARG A 498 6.87 8.11 5.62
N ALA A 499 7.43 7.48 4.60
CA ALA A 499 8.82 7.09 4.63
C ALA A 499 9.67 8.35 4.46
N ASP A 500 10.15 8.94 5.55
CA ASP A 500 10.97 10.13 5.48
C ASP A 500 12.23 9.88 4.66
N ALA A 501 12.43 10.71 3.62
CA ALA A 501 13.62 10.68 2.77
C ALA A 501 14.92 10.89 3.56
N ASN A 502 14.82 11.36 4.80
CA ASN A 502 15.94 11.65 5.72
C ASN A 502 16.26 10.51 6.70
N GLY A 503 15.64 9.31 6.54
CA GLY A 503 15.99 8.13 7.33
C GLY A 503 15.35 8.07 8.72
N GLY A 504 14.33 8.86 9.01
CA GLY A 504 13.48 8.71 10.17
C GLY A 504 12.59 7.47 10.01
N ILE A 505 12.70 6.49 10.94
CA ILE A 505 11.81 5.33 10.98
C ILE A 505 10.56 5.78 11.74
N PRO A 506 9.35 5.74 11.14
CA PRO A 506 8.15 6.12 11.86
C PRO A 506 7.91 5.16 13.03
N CYS A 507 7.60 5.71 14.22
CA CYS A 507 7.21 4.89 15.34
C CYS A 507 5.70 4.63 15.28
N VAL A 508 5.30 3.38 15.55
CA VAL A 508 3.92 2.90 15.53
C VAL A 508 3.57 2.19 16.83
N ASP A 509 2.30 2.02 17.11
CA ASP A 509 1.78 1.27 18.26
C ASP A 509 1.57 -0.21 17.92
#